data_4265354d8f3817eef0d4441b9fb0d0fc
#
_entry.id   4265354d8f3817eef0d4441b9fb0d0fc
#
_cell.length_a   1.000
_cell.length_b   1.000
_cell.length_c   1.000
_cell.angle_alpha   90.00
_cell.angle_beta   90.00
_cell.angle_gamma   90.00
#
_symmetry.space_group_name_H-M   'P 1'
#
loop_
_entity.id
_entity.type
_entity.pdbx_description
1 polymer ?
#
loop_
_entity_poly.entity_id
_entity_poly.type
_entity_poly.pdbx_seq_one_letter_code
_entity_poly.pdbx_strand_id
1 'polypeptide(L)' 'MSKREYCMKNPAIAYYSGLNGLEIHGIEYGIEDYIYCVSGAWGGGKAFHRVKVQYTRKGAAFFRVHDYRIPLDECIRMGV' A
#
# COMPACT_ATOMS: atom_id res chain seq x y z
N MET A 1 11.89 -12.33 2.17
CA MET A 1 11.99 -11.23 1.19
C MET A 1 11.73 -9.91 1.88
N SER A 2 12.56 -8.92 1.65
CA SER A 2 12.35 -7.59 2.25
C SER A 2 11.25 -6.85 1.51
N LYS A 3 10.68 -5.85 2.19
CA LYS A 3 9.64 -5.00 1.57
C LYS A 3 10.14 -4.31 0.30
N ARG A 4 11.40 -3.85 0.31
CA ARG A 4 12.00 -3.23 -0.87
C ARG A 4 12.12 -4.23 -2.03
N GLU A 5 12.60 -5.44 -1.75
CA GLU A 5 12.74 -6.47 -2.77
C GLU A 5 11.39 -6.83 -3.39
N TYR A 6 10.37 -6.94 -2.56
CA TYR A 6 9.04 -7.25 -3.06
C TYR A 6 8.55 -6.16 -4.01
N CYS A 7 8.65 -4.91 -3.62
CA CYS A 7 8.17 -3.80 -4.46
C CYS A 7 8.98 -3.66 -5.76
N MET A 8 10.26 -3.99 -5.73
CA MET A 8 11.08 -3.92 -6.94
C MET A 8 10.81 -5.05 -7.93
N LYS A 9 10.39 -6.21 -7.43
CA LYS A 9 10.08 -7.37 -8.28
C LYS A 9 8.66 -7.37 -8.81
N ASN A 10 7.75 -6.69 -8.14
CA ASN A 10 6.33 -6.70 -8.49
C ASN A 10 5.91 -5.31 -8.95
N PRO A 11 5.25 -5.21 -10.11
CA PRO A 11 4.79 -3.90 -10.58
C PRO A 11 3.70 -3.34 -9.69
N ALA A 12 3.53 -2.04 -9.72
CA ALA A 12 2.44 -1.39 -9.02
C ALA A 12 1.10 -1.84 -9.62
N ILE A 13 0.18 -2.26 -8.77
CA ILE A 13 -1.14 -2.74 -9.18
C ILE A 13 -2.24 -1.73 -8.88
N ALA A 14 -1.96 -0.76 -8.03
CA ALA A 14 -2.90 0.28 -7.68
C ALA A 14 -2.17 1.49 -7.14
N TYR A 15 -2.88 2.59 -7.01
CA TYR A 15 -2.33 3.78 -6.35
C TYR A 15 -3.41 4.47 -5.54
N TYR A 16 -3.00 5.30 -4.59
CA TYR A 16 -3.91 6.11 -3.81
C TYR A 16 -3.65 7.58 -4.10
N SER A 17 -4.66 8.25 -4.67
CA SER A 17 -4.53 9.64 -5.07
C SER A 17 -4.53 10.62 -3.90
N GLY A 18 -5.10 10.23 -2.78
CA GLY A 18 -5.16 11.08 -1.59
C GLY A 18 -3.82 11.27 -0.89
N LEU A 19 -2.84 10.42 -1.17
CA LEU A 19 -1.49 10.56 -0.68
C LEU A 19 -0.55 10.51 -1.87
N ASN A 20 -0.08 11.66 -2.28
CA ASN A 20 0.70 11.81 -3.50
C ASN A 20 1.91 10.88 -3.55
N GLY A 21 2.01 10.14 -4.63
CA GLY A 21 3.12 9.22 -4.84
C GLY A 21 2.98 7.86 -4.16
N LEU A 22 1.84 7.55 -3.57
CA LEU A 22 1.64 6.22 -2.98
C LEU A 22 1.26 5.21 -4.05
N GLU A 23 2.14 4.23 -4.25
CA GLU A 23 1.91 3.12 -5.17
C GLU A 23 1.73 1.84 -4.36
N ILE A 24 0.80 1.00 -4.77
CA ILE A 24 0.52 -0.28 -4.12
C ILE A 24 1.03 -1.39 -5.01
N HIS A 25 1.97 -2.18 -4.51
CA HIS A 25 2.64 -3.22 -5.28
C HIS A 25 2.10 -4.62 -5.02
N GLY A 26 1.41 -4.82 -3.94
CA GLY A 26 0.81 -6.11 -3.70
C GLY A 26 0.07 -6.18 -2.39
N ILE A 27 -0.82 -7.15 -2.33
CA ILE A 27 -1.54 -7.51 -1.13
C ILE A 27 -1.22 -8.97 -0.89
N GLU A 28 -0.66 -9.28 0.27
CA GLU A 28 -0.32 -10.63 0.65
C GLU A 28 -1.39 -11.15 1.59
N TYR A 29 -2.02 -12.26 1.23
CA TYR A 29 -3.07 -12.87 2.01
C TYR A 29 -2.56 -14.14 2.70
N GLY A 30 -3.00 -14.36 3.91
CA GLY A 30 -2.63 -15.51 4.70
C GLY A 30 -3.31 -15.42 6.05
N ILE A 31 -2.62 -15.83 7.12
CA ILE A 31 -3.11 -15.66 8.48
C ILE A 31 -3.26 -14.15 8.77
N GLU A 32 -2.36 -13.36 8.21
CA GLU A 32 -2.41 -11.91 8.30
C GLU A 32 -2.30 -11.34 6.90
N ASP A 33 -3.10 -10.32 6.62
CA ASP A 33 -3.08 -9.63 5.33
C ASP A 33 -2.10 -8.46 5.39
N TYR A 34 -1.22 -8.36 4.40
CA TYR A 34 -0.27 -7.27 4.31
C TYR A 34 -0.36 -6.59 2.96
N ILE A 35 -0.07 -5.31 2.96
CA ILE A 35 0.08 -4.52 1.75
C ILE A 35 1.52 -4.08 1.63
N TYR A 36 2.07 -4.24 0.44
CA TYR A 36 3.41 -3.72 0.10
C TYR A 36 3.22 -2.48 -0.75
N CYS A 37 3.77 -1.36 -0.31
CA CYS A 37 3.59 -0.11 -1.03
C CYS A 37 4.83 0.78 -0.95
N VAL A 38 4.86 1.74 -1.86
CA VAL A 38 5.95 2.70 -1.97
C VAL A 38 5.37 4.10 -1.92
N SER A 39 5.86 4.92 -1.00
CA SER A 39 5.50 6.32 -0.96
C SER A 39 6.65 7.17 -1.50
N GLY A 40 6.30 8.26 -2.19
CA GLY A 40 7.26 9.27 -2.56
C GLY A 40 7.68 10.03 -1.30
N ALA A 41 8.96 10.03 -1.00
CA ALA A 41 9.45 10.77 0.16
C ALA A 41 9.63 12.24 -0.20
N TRP A 42 9.27 13.10 0.73
CA TRP A 42 9.53 14.52 0.60
C TRP A 42 11.05 14.73 0.57
N GLY A 43 11.56 15.30 -0.51
CA GLY A 43 12.99 15.52 -0.63
C GLY A 43 13.75 14.51 -1.49
N GLY A 44 13.04 13.66 -2.24
CA GLY A 44 13.65 12.91 -3.33
C GLY A 44 14.02 11.45 -3.08
N GLY A 45 13.45 10.81 -2.08
CA GLY A 45 13.64 9.38 -1.88
C GLY A 45 12.32 8.62 -1.93
N LYS A 46 12.40 7.31 -2.09
CA LYS A 46 11.23 6.43 -2.00
C LYS A 46 11.26 5.68 -0.68
N ALA A 47 10.12 5.60 -0.01
CA ALA A 47 9.98 4.83 1.22
C ALA A 47 9.16 3.58 0.93
N PHE A 48 9.70 2.42 1.33
CA PHE A 48 9.06 1.13 1.08
C PHE A 48 8.38 0.68 2.37
N HIS A 49 7.13 0.25 2.26
CA HIS A 49 6.31 -0.11 3.41
C HIS A 49 5.75 -1.51 3.27
N ARG A 50 5.66 -2.19 4.39
CA ARG A 50 4.85 -3.41 4.52
C ARG A 50 3.92 -3.15 5.68
N VAL A 51 2.63 -2.97 5.40
CA VAL A 51 1.65 -2.58 6.40
C VAL A 51 0.54 -3.61 6.49
N LYS A 52 0.01 -3.79 7.69
CA LYS A 52 -1.06 -4.75 7.92
C LYS A 52 -2.41 -4.16 7.54
N VAL A 53 -3.22 -4.96 6.86
CA VAL A 53 -4.61 -4.59 6.57
C VAL A 53 -5.42 -4.70 7.86
N GLN A 54 -6.21 -3.67 8.13
CA GLN A 54 -7.11 -3.60 9.28
C GLN A 54 -8.54 -3.48 8.78
N TYR A 55 -9.49 -3.75 9.66
CA TYR A 55 -10.90 -3.71 9.29
C TYR A 55 -11.66 -2.84 10.29
N THR A 56 -12.62 -2.06 9.79
CA THR A 56 -13.54 -1.32 10.63
C THR A 56 -14.60 -2.26 11.20
N ARG A 57 -15.43 -1.74 12.11
CA ARG A 57 -16.56 -2.51 12.64
C ARG A 57 -17.52 -2.98 11.55
N LYS A 58 -17.60 -2.20 10.47
CA LYS A 58 -18.46 -2.53 9.32
C LYS A 58 -17.78 -3.48 8.33
N GLY A 59 -16.56 -3.86 8.59
CA GLY A 59 -15.82 -4.77 7.71
C GLY A 59 -15.09 -4.11 6.57
N ALA A 60 -14.99 -2.78 6.53
CA ALA A 60 -14.26 -2.08 5.51
C ALA A 60 -12.74 -2.18 5.75
N ALA A 61 -11.99 -2.59 4.74
CA ALA A 61 -10.56 -2.76 4.84
C ALA A 61 -9.82 -1.44 4.68
N PHE A 62 -8.80 -1.24 5.49
CA PHE A 62 -7.93 -0.07 5.39
C PHE A 62 -6.54 -0.41 5.88
N PHE A 63 -5.59 0.47 5.60
CA PHE A 63 -4.24 0.37 6.13
C PHE A 63 -3.71 1.75 6.45
N ARG A 64 -2.59 1.82 7.18
CA ARG A 64 -2.01 3.10 7.57
C ARG A 64 -0.58 3.21 7.05
N VAL A 65 -0.30 4.37 6.45
CA VAL A 65 1.05 4.74 6.01
C VAL A 65 1.33 6.14 6.56
N HIS A 66 2.39 6.29 7.33
CA HIS A 66 2.76 7.54 8.02
C HIS A 66 1.59 7.98 8.90
N ASP A 67 0.82 8.05 9.39
CA ASP A 67 -0.35 8.51 10.11
C ASP A 67 -1.59 8.69 9.23
N TYR A 68 -1.46 8.42 7.93
CA TYR A 68 -2.62 8.49 7.04
C TYR A 68 -3.38 7.17 7.03
N ARG A 69 -4.68 7.27 7.15
CA ARG A 69 -5.57 6.12 7.04
C ARG A 69 -6.04 6.02 5.60
N ILE A 70 -5.75 4.88 4.98
CA ILE A 70 -6.01 4.69 3.55
C ILE A 70 -7.01 3.57 3.36
N PRO A 71 -8.25 3.87 2.97
CA PRO A 71 -9.23 2.84 2.66
C PRO A 71 -8.86 2.09 1.39
N LEU A 72 -8.97 0.77 1.42
CA LEU A 72 -8.64 -0.04 0.25
C LEU A 72 -9.56 0.23 -0.94
N ASP A 73 -10.82 0.54 -0.69
CA ASP A 73 -11.78 0.82 -1.76
C ASP A 73 -11.53 2.17 -2.47
N GLU A 74 -10.73 3.04 -1.86
CA GLU A 74 -10.34 4.31 -2.50
C GLU A 74 -9.07 4.18 -3.33
N CYS A 75 -8.40 3.03 -3.28
CA CYS A 75 -7.23 2.78 -4.10
C CYS A 75 -7.65 2.45 -5.52
N ILE A 76 -7.08 3.17 -6.47
CA ILE A 76 -7.44 3.03 -7.88
C ILE A 76 -6.54 1.98 -8.51
N ARG A 77 -7.14 0.94 -9.08
CA ARG A 77 -6.39 -0.12 -9.76
C ARG A 77 -5.75 0.41 -11.04
N MET A 78 -4.48 0.07 -11.20
CA MET A 78 -3.73 0.48 -12.37
C MET A 78 -3.83 -0.60 -13.44
N GLY A 79 -4.33 -0.21 -14.57
CA GLY A 79 -4.18 -0.93 -15.78
C GLY A 79 -4.90 -2.25 -15.89
N VAL A 80 -5.01 -2.81 -16.93
CA VAL A 80 -5.53 -3.98 -17.47
C VAL A 80 -6.66 -4.27 -17.91
#